data_77e8e37a35cad4f80738c8e84469e8a1
#
_entry.id   77e8e37a35cad4f80738c8e84469e8a1
#
_cell.length_a   1.000
_cell.length_b   1.000
_cell.length_c   1.000
_cell.angle_alpha   90.00
_cell.angle_beta   90.00
_cell.angle_gamma   90.00
#
_symmetry.space_group_name_H-M   'P 1'
#
loop_
_entity.id
_entity.type
_entity.pdbx_description
1 polymer ?
#
loop_
_entity_poly.entity_id
_entity_poly.type
_entity_poly.pdbx_seq_one_letter_code
_entity_poly.pdbx_strand_id
1 'polypeptide(L)'
;MEKLLTAQELADILSLSVDTIWRYTRQKKIPVVELGEKQYRYEKDAVLAALSVGVSPAPVKEGSTACAEQGNYSFGDYLKVLGGTGFRFEMLEGTLVKEPSPSVHHQRLCRELGRRLLVFFDEFDPGGELFFAPLDIVLGNNLLQPDLLYVSSSRKELLRKEHIDEACDLVVEIMLPTN
;
A
#
# COMPACT_ATOMS: atom_id res chain seq x y z
N MET A 1 2.86 36.68 4.36
CA MET A 1 1.52 36.06 4.52
C MET A 1 1.39 34.99 3.45
N GLU A 2 1.25 33.75 3.83
CA GLU A 2 1.04 32.67 2.89
C GLU A 2 -0.34 32.78 2.22
N LYS A 3 -0.39 32.45 0.94
CA LYS A 3 -1.63 32.50 0.14
C LYS A 3 -2.54 31.37 0.57
N LEU A 4 -3.77 31.71 1.01
CA LEU A 4 -4.80 30.72 1.28
C LEU A 4 -5.32 30.10 -0.04
N LEU A 5 -5.35 28.79 -0.10
CA LEU A 5 -5.74 28.01 -1.27
C LEU A 5 -7.25 27.73 -1.31
N THR A 6 -7.81 27.66 -2.51
CA THR A 6 -9.14 27.09 -2.75
C THR A 6 -9.10 25.57 -2.66
N ALA A 7 -10.28 24.93 -2.59
CA ALA A 7 -10.36 23.46 -2.63
C ALA A 7 -9.77 22.86 -3.92
N GLN A 8 -9.91 23.55 -5.06
CA GLN A 8 -9.32 23.13 -6.33
C GLN A 8 -7.81 23.23 -6.31
N GLU A 9 -7.25 24.38 -5.93
CA GLU A 9 -5.80 24.57 -5.84
C GLU A 9 -5.14 23.56 -4.86
N LEU A 10 -5.81 23.28 -3.75
CA LEU A 10 -5.33 22.26 -2.79
C LEU A 10 -5.40 20.85 -3.38
N ALA A 11 -6.47 20.52 -4.08
CA ALA A 11 -6.64 19.23 -4.75
C ALA A 11 -5.54 18.99 -5.79
N ASP A 12 -5.24 20.01 -6.60
CA ASP A 12 -4.18 19.96 -7.62
C ASP A 12 -2.80 19.75 -6.97
N ILE A 13 -2.50 20.47 -5.88
CA ILE A 13 -1.23 20.34 -5.15
C ILE A 13 -1.06 18.95 -4.52
N LEU A 14 -2.14 18.40 -3.97
CA LEU A 14 -2.11 17.10 -3.28
C LEU A 14 -2.35 15.91 -4.22
N SER A 15 -2.56 16.16 -5.52
CA SER A 15 -2.95 15.14 -6.52
C SER A 15 -4.19 14.33 -6.08
N LEU A 16 -5.18 15.04 -5.49
CA LEU A 16 -6.44 14.49 -5.03
C LEU A 16 -7.62 15.06 -5.85
N SER A 17 -8.77 14.42 -5.78
CA SER A 17 -10.00 15.02 -6.31
C SER A 17 -10.55 16.09 -5.36
N VAL A 18 -11.23 17.11 -5.92
CA VAL A 18 -11.91 18.15 -5.14
C VAL A 18 -12.95 17.56 -4.18
N ASP A 19 -13.63 16.49 -4.61
CA ASP A 19 -14.58 15.77 -3.77
C ASP A 19 -13.90 15.14 -2.53
N THR A 20 -12.65 14.70 -2.67
CA THR A 20 -11.86 14.20 -1.54
C THR A 20 -11.55 15.34 -0.56
N ILE A 21 -11.19 16.52 -1.05
CA ILE A 21 -10.97 17.70 -0.21
C ILE A 21 -12.26 18.07 0.53
N TRP A 22 -13.40 18.13 -0.17
CA TRP A 22 -14.70 18.40 0.46
C TRP A 22 -15.09 17.35 1.51
N ARG A 23 -14.80 16.07 1.24
CA ARG A 23 -15.01 14.98 2.19
C ARG A 23 -14.17 15.18 3.45
N TYR A 24 -12.86 15.48 3.31
CA TYR A 24 -11.96 15.71 4.45
C TYR A 24 -12.36 16.94 5.26
N THR A 25 -12.83 18.00 4.60
CA THR A 25 -13.36 19.20 5.26
C THR A 25 -14.58 18.86 6.11
N ARG A 26 -15.57 18.16 5.56
CA ARG A 26 -16.77 17.73 6.30
C ARG A 26 -16.46 16.78 7.45
N GLN A 27 -15.46 15.91 7.29
CA GLN A 27 -15.00 14.98 8.34
C GLN A 27 -14.08 15.65 9.36
N LYS A 28 -13.81 16.95 9.23
CA LYS A 28 -12.85 17.71 10.07
C LYS A 28 -11.46 17.07 10.12
N LYS A 29 -11.04 16.37 9.07
CA LYS A 29 -9.71 15.75 8.96
C LYS A 29 -8.63 16.74 8.57
N ILE A 30 -8.99 17.85 7.92
CA ILE A 30 -8.08 18.90 7.52
C ILE A 30 -8.55 20.24 8.09
N PRO A 31 -7.65 21.13 8.54
CA PRO A 31 -7.99 22.46 8.99
C PRO A 31 -8.50 23.30 7.82
N VAL A 32 -9.45 24.17 8.12
CA VAL A 32 -10.08 25.05 7.12
C VAL A 32 -10.29 26.42 7.71
N VAL A 33 -10.11 27.47 6.89
CA VAL A 33 -10.42 28.85 7.20
C VAL A 33 -11.73 29.21 6.51
N GLU A 34 -12.75 29.57 7.27
CA GLU A 34 -14.02 30.05 6.74
C GLU A 34 -13.97 31.58 6.54
N LEU A 35 -14.09 32.05 5.30
CA LEU A 35 -14.08 33.48 4.93
C LEU A 35 -15.49 34.08 4.82
N GLY A 36 -16.54 33.32 5.13
CA GLY A 36 -17.95 33.72 5.03
C GLY A 36 -18.83 32.50 4.82
N GLU A 37 -20.13 32.70 4.55
CA GLU A 37 -21.07 31.61 4.33
C GLU A 37 -20.60 30.69 3.20
N LYS A 38 -20.13 29.47 3.58
CA LYS A 38 -19.66 28.39 2.69
C LYS A 38 -18.43 28.71 1.83
N GLN A 39 -17.64 29.72 2.17
CA GLN A 39 -16.37 29.99 1.51
C GLN A 39 -15.19 29.45 2.33
N TYR A 40 -14.70 28.30 1.94
CA TYR A 40 -13.58 27.62 2.58
C TYR A 40 -12.25 27.94 1.89
N ARG A 41 -11.20 28.14 2.69
CA ARG A 41 -9.82 28.30 2.26
C ARG A 41 -8.92 27.43 3.11
N TYR A 42 -7.78 27.08 2.55
CA TYR A 42 -6.85 26.12 3.15
C TYR A 42 -5.45 26.71 3.19
N GLU A 43 -4.81 26.54 4.32
CA GLU A 43 -3.38 26.80 4.48
C GLU A 43 -2.64 25.49 4.19
N LYS A 44 -1.75 25.50 3.19
CA LYS A 44 -1.09 24.28 2.68
C LYS A 44 -0.38 23.51 3.79
N ASP A 45 0.47 24.22 4.57
CA ASP A 45 1.30 23.57 5.57
C ASP A 45 0.49 23.05 6.75
N ALA A 46 -0.58 23.75 7.14
CA ALA A 46 -1.51 23.27 8.15
C ALA A 46 -2.28 22.02 7.70
N VAL A 47 -2.66 21.96 6.42
CA VAL A 47 -3.31 20.76 5.84
C VAL A 47 -2.34 19.60 5.77
N LEU A 48 -1.12 19.83 5.29
CA LEU A 48 -0.08 18.80 5.26
C LEU A 48 0.25 18.29 6.66
N ALA A 49 0.37 19.18 7.64
CA ALA A 49 0.57 18.80 9.04
C ALA A 49 -0.60 17.96 9.57
N ALA A 50 -1.84 18.34 9.29
CA ALA A 50 -3.02 17.60 9.74
C ALA A 50 -3.16 16.23 9.08
N LEU A 51 -2.79 16.11 7.81
CA LEU A 51 -2.75 14.82 7.11
C LEU A 51 -1.54 13.98 7.55
N SER A 52 -0.47 14.62 8.03
CA SER A 52 0.73 13.97 8.59
C SER A 52 0.57 13.55 10.04
N VAL A 53 -0.40 14.06 10.78
CA VAL A 53 -0.67 13.68 12.19
C VAL A 53 -1.25 12.26 12.35
N GLY A 54 -1.57 11.60 11.20
CA GLY A 54 -1.72 10.13 11.16
C GLY A 54 -0.43 9.40 10.77
N VAL A 55 0.61 10.16 10.39
CA VAL A 55 1.94 9.69 9.97
C VAL A 55 2.96 10.61 10.61
N SER A 56 3.50 10.23 11.74
CA SER A 56 4.63 10.96 12.34
C SER A 56 5.86 10.75 11.47
N PRO A 57 6.40 11.77 10.75
CA PRO A 57 7.62 11.56 10.01
C PRO A 57 8.81 11.58 10.98
N ALA A 58 9.41 10.41 11.20
CA ALA A 58 10.81 10.40 11.59
C ALA A 58 11.62 11.03 10.44
N PRO A 59 12.75 11.73 10.71
CA PRO A 59 13.50 12.45 9.68
C PRO A 59 14.00 11.48 8.60
N VAL A 60 13.53 11.70 7.37
CA VAL A 60 13.96 10.94 6.19
C VAL A 60 15.44 11.23 5.96
N LYS A 61 16.29 10.23 6.22
CA LYS A 61 17.63 10.21 5.63
C LYS A 61 17.47 9.77 4.18
N GLU A 62 17.80 10.65 3.24
CA GLU A 62 17.90 10.29 1.83
C GLU A 62 18.84 9.10 1.68
N GLY A 63 18.32 7.99 1.15
CA GLY A 63 19.10 6.81 0.81
C GLY A 63 18.55 5.45 1.24
N SER A 64 17.37 5.35 1.83
CA SER A 64 16.77 4.05 2.20
C SER A 64 15.45 3.83 1.48
N THR A 65 15.37 2.74 0.76
CA THR A 65 14.28 2.37 -0.16
C THR A 65 13.02 1.82 0.52
N ALA A 66 12.99 1.77 1.86
CA ALA A 66 11.83 1.33 2.62
C ALA A 66 11.60 2.28 3.82
N CYS A 67 10.46 2.93 3.86
CA CYS A 67 10.01 3.66 5.05
C CYS A 67 9.26 2.66 5.94
N ALA A 68 9.91 2.18 7.00
CA ALA A 68 9.26 1.39 8.04
C ALA A 68 8.69 2.32 9.12
N GLU A 69 7.39 2.27 9.35
CA GLU A 69 6.75 2.92 10.49
C GLU A 69 6.69 1.92 11.65
N GLN A 70 7.46 2.18 12.71
CA GLN A 70 7.41 1.36 13.92
C GLN A 70 6.15 1.67 14.72
N GLY A 71 5.28 0.69 14.85
CA GLY A 71 4.09 0.71 15.67
C GLY A 71 3.57 -0.71 15.88
N ASN A 72 2.75 -0.92 16.90
CA ASN A 72 2.06 -2.20 17.08
C ASN A 72 0.76 -2.19 16.25
N TYR A 73 0.89 -2.21 14.93
CA TYR A 73 -0.25 -2.25 14.02
C TYR A 73 -0.91 -3.63 14.04
N SER A 74 -2.22 -3.64 13.98
CA SER A 74 -3.03 -4.84 13.78
C SER A 74 -3.45 -4.98 12.31
N PHE A 75 -3.92 -6.16 11.93
CA PHE A 75 -4.54 -6.37 10.61
C PHE A 75 -5.68 -5.37 10.31
N GLY A 76 -6.47 -5.01 11.34
CA GLY A 76 -7.52 -3.99 11.19
C GLY A 76 -6.98 -2.58 10.91
N ASP A 77 -5.79 -2.25 11.38
CA ASP A 77 -5.14 -0.97 11.11
C ASP A 77 -4.54 -0.95 9.71
N TYR A 78 -3.96 -2.07 9.26
CA TYR A 78 -3.51 -2.26 7.88
C TYR A 78 -4.63 -2.01 6.86
N LEU A 79 -5.81 -2.61 7.06
CA LEU A 79 -6.96 -2.38 6.17
C LEU A 79 -7.41 -0.91 6.09
N LYS A 80 -7.27 -0.15 7.18
CA LYS A 80 -7.58 1.29 7.20
C LYS A 80 -6.55 2.09 6.40
N VAL A 81 -5.28 1.73 6.49
CA VAL A 81 -4.18 2.37 5.76
C VAL A 81 -4.33 2.13 4.26
N LEU A 82 -4.60 0.89 3.83
CA LEU A 82 -4.83 0.55 2.41
C LEU A 82 -5.96 1.37 1.78
N GLY A 83 -7.07 1.56 2.50
CA GLY A 83 -8.22 2.31 1.99
C GLY A 83 -7.98 3.81 1.75
N GLY A 84 -6.83 4.33 2.16
CA GLY A 84 -6.58 5.78 2.17
C GLY A 84 -5.40 6.28 1.33
N THR A 85 -4.41 5.45 1.01
CA THR A 85 -3.11 5.96 0.55
C THR A 85 -2.74 5.62 -0.90
N GLY A 86 -3.32 4.58 -1.50
CA GLY A 86 -2.93 4.10 -2.84
C GLY A 86 -1.51 3.51 -2.93
N PHE A 87 -0.83 3.33 -1.79
CA PHE A 87 0.47 2.68 -1.69
C PHE A 87 0.31 1.22 -1.26
N ARG A 88 1.28 0.39 -1.64
CA ARG A 88 1.43 -0.98 -1.13
C ARG A 88 2.20 -0.93 0.19
N PHE A 89 1.75 -1.73 1.14
CA PHE A 89 2.41 -1.91 2.43
C PHE A 89 2.42 -3.39 2.77
N GLU A 90 3.48 -3.82 3.42
CA GLU A 90 3.54 -5.07 4.16
C GLU A 90 3.48 -4.79 5.66
N MET A 91 3.15 -5.78 6.43
CA MET A 91 3.19 -5.70 7.89
C MET A 91 4.07 -6.81 8.45
N LEU A 92 5.18 -6.43 9.07
CA LEU A 92 6.14 -7.34 9.69
C LEU A 92 6.24 -7.04 11.18
N GLU A 93 5.83 -7.99 12.01
CA GLU A 93 5.86 -7.87 13.48
C GLU A 93 5.24 -6.57 14.01
N GLY A 94 4.09 -6.17 13.42
CA GLY A 94 3.41 -4.93 13.77
C GLY A 94 4.05 -3.66 13.21
N THR A 95 5.04 -3.78 12.32
CA THR A 95 5.66 -2.66 11.61
C THR A 95 5.15 -2.60 10.19
N LEU A 96 4.67 -1.44 9.76
CA LEU A 96 4.26 -1.20 8.37
C LEU A 96 5.50 -0.86 7.53
N VAL A 97 5.75 -1.64 6.50
CA VAL A 97 6.81 -1.44 5.51
C VAL A 97 6.18 -1.00 4.21
N LYS A 98 6.56 0.17 3.72
CA LYS A 98 6.06 0.68 2.45
C LYS A 98 6.84 0.07 1.30
N GLU A 99 6.14 -0.56 0.37
CA GLU A 99 6.71 -1.13 -0.82
C GLU A 99 6.84 -0.08 -1.95
N PRO A 100 8.00 0.01 -2.62
CA PRO A 100 8.15 0.87 -3.78
C PRO A 100 7.35 0.32 -4.97
N SER A 101 6.94 1.21 -5.86
CA SER A 101 6.29 0.78 -7.11
C SER A 101 7.27 -0.03 -7.97
N PRO A 102 6.85 -1.20 -8.48
CA PRO A 102 7.74 -2.06 -9.26
C PRO A 102 8.14 -1.41 -10.58
N SER A 103 9.42 -1.59 -10.96
CA SER A 103 9.93 -1.12 -12.25
C SER A 103 9.46 -2.00 -13.41
N VAL A 104 9.58 -1.48 -14.65
CA VAL A 104 9.31 -2.27 -15.86
C VAL A 104 10.21 -3.51 -15.94
N HIS A 105 11.46 -3.39 -15.48
CA HIS A 105 12.39 -4.52 -15.47
C HIS A 105 11.94 -5.60 -14.49
N HIS A 106 11.55 -5.22 -13.29
CA HIS A 106 10.97 -6.11 -12.29
C HIS A 106 9.75 -6.86 -12.86
N GLN A 107 8.80 -6.15 -13.46
CA GLN A 107 7.61 -6.76 -14.06
C GLN A 107 7.93 -7.73 -15.21
N ARG A 108 9.01 -7.47 -15.98
CA ARG A 108 9.48 -8.40 -17.02
C ARG A 108 10.02 -9.70 -16.41
N LEU A 109 10.74 -9.62 -15.31
CA LEU A 109 11.24 -10.79 -14.57
C LEU A 109 10.09 -11.59 -13.97
N CYS A 110 9.14 -10.94 -13.30
CA CYS A 110 7.93 -11.60 -12.76
C CYS A 110 7.20 -12.37 -13.86
N ARG A 111 6.96 -11.73 -15.02
CA ARG A 111 6.29 -12.35 -16.15
C ARG A 111 7.04 -13.58 -16.69
N GLU A 112 8.36 -13.47 -16.89
CA GLU A 112 9.16 -14.54 -17.47
C GLU A 112 9.25 -15.74 -16.51
N LEU A 113 9.47 -15.47 -15.22
CA LEU A 113 9.52 -16.51 -14.20
C LEU A 113 8.15 -17.16 -14.03
N GLY A 114 7.09 -16.36 -13.92
CA GLY A 114 5.72 -16.84 -13.77
C GLY A 114 5.31 -17.73 -14.94
N ARG A 115 5.65 -17.37 -16.17
CA ARG A 115 5.40 -18.20 -17.37
C ARG A 115 6.05 -19.57 -17.26
N ARG A 116 7.29 -19.65 -16.76
CA ARG A 116 8.00 -20.92 -16.58
C ARG A 116 7.39 -21.76 -15.47
N LEU A 117 7.04 -21.12 -14.35
CA LEU A 117 6.40 -21.79 -13.22
C LEU A 117 5.01 -22.32 -13.59
N LEU A 118 4.21 -21.57 -14.35
CA LEU A 118 2.91 -22.05 -14.85
C LEU A 118 3.08 -23.32 -15.69
N VAL A 119 3.99 -23.33 -16.67
CA VAL A 119 4.25 -24.54 -17.49
C VAL A 119 4.70 -25.72 -16.63
N PHE A 120 5.53 -25.47 -15.63
CA PHE A 120 6.00 -26.52 -14.72
C PHE A 120 4.86 -27.08 -13.87
N PHE A 121 4.06 -26.22 -13.23
CA PHE A 121 2.97 -26.66 -12.35
C PHE A 121 1.80 -27.27 -13.12
N ASP A 122 1.51 -26.81 -14.33
CA ASP A 122 0.52 -27.46 -15.21
C ASP A 122 0.82 -28.94 -15.48
N GLU A 123 2.12 -29.30 -15.49
CA GLU A 123 2.57 -30.68 -15.67
C GLU A 123 2.54 -31.48 -14.35
N PHE A 124 3.02 -30.91 -13.25
CA PHE A 124 3.26 -31.62 -12.00
C PHE A 124 2.15 -31.53 -10.97
N ASP A 125 1.37 -30.45 -10.99
CA ASP A 125 0.21 -30.23 -10.11
C ASP A 125 -0.83 -29.36 -10.81
N PRO A 126 -1.55 -29.90 -11.82
CA PRO A 126 -2.47 -29.14 -12.67
C PRO A 126 -3.66 -28.52 -11.90
N GLY A 127 -3.84 -28.91 -10.65
CA GLY A 127 -4.85 -28.32 -9.76
C GLY A 127 -4.34 -27.22 -8.86
N GLY A 128 -3.02 -26.99 -8.80
CA GLY A 128 -2.43 -25.90 -8.03
C GLY A 128 -2.65 -24.53 -8.68
N GLU A 129 -2.42 -23.47 -7.91
CA GLU A 129 -2.67 -22.11 -8.38
C GLU A 129 -1.46 -21.21 -8.13
N LEU A 130 -0.99 -20.55 -9.21
CA LEU A 130 0.08 -19.55 -9.16
C LEU A 130 -0.54 -18.15 -9.21
N PHE A 131 -0.20 -17.33 -8.24
CA PHE A 131 -0.67 -15.95 -8.14
C PHE A 131 0.48 -14.96 -8.26
N PHE A 132 0.12 -13.73 -8.61
CA PHE A 132 1.03 -12.59 -8.77
C PHE A 132 0.61 -11.47 -7.82
N ALA A 133 1.56 -10.68 -7.35
CA ALA A 133 1.26 -9.48 -6.59
C ALA A 133 0.30 -8.53 -7.34
N PRO A 134 -0.58 -7.81 -6.63
CA PRO A 134 -0.74 -7.81 -5.18
C PRO A 134 -1.71 -8.90 -4.70
N LEU A 135 -1.26 -9.78 -3.82
CA LEU A 135 -2.12 -10.70 -3.07
C LEU A 135 -1.53 -10.91 -1.68
N ASP A 136 -2.36 -10.75 -0.66
CA ASP A 136 -1.93 -10.82 0.73
C ASP A 136 -1.76 -12.27 1.20
N ILE A 137 -0.65 -12.54 1.88
CA ILE A 137 -0.47 -13.73 2.74
C ILE A 137 -0.55 -13.28 4.19
N VAL A 138 -1.41 -13.90 4.98
CA VAL A 138 -1.57 -13.62 6.40
C VAL A 138 -0.85 -14.70 7.23
N LEU A 139 0.21 -14.31 7.94
CA LEU A 139 1.02 -15.18 8.80
C LEU A 139 0.97 -14.69 10.25
N GLY A 140 -0.05 -15.09 11.00
CA GLY A 140 -0.26 -14.57 12.35
C GLY A 140 -0.49 -13.05 12.34
N ASN A 141 0.47 -12.29 12.90
CA ASN A 141 0.43 -10.81 12.88
C ASN A 141 1.21 -10.20 11.71
N ASN A 142 1.67 -11.01 10.77
CA ASN A 142 2.39 -10.55 9.59
C ASN A 142 1.47 -10.59 8.37
N LEU A 143 1.73 -9.66 7.45
CA LEU A 143 1.06 -9.60 6.16
C LEU A 143 2.10 -9.27 5.10
N LEU A 144 2.23 -10.16 4.12
CA LEU A 144 3.22 -10.12 3.06
C LEU A 144 2.53 -10.07 1.70
N GLN A 145 3.15 -9.40 0.73
CA GLN A 145 2.69 -9.34 -0.66
C GLN A 145 3.80 -9.75 -1.63
N PRO A 146 4.27 -11.00 -1.62
CA PRO A 146 5.35 -11.43 -2.47
C PRO A 146 5.00 -11.34 -3.96
N ASP A 147 6.03 -11.22 -4.80
CA ASP A 147 5.87 -11.05 -6.25
C ASP A 147 5.15 -12.21 -6.93
N LEU A 148 5.49 -13.44 -6.52
CA LEU A 148 4.83 -14.67 -6.99
C LEU A 148 4.64 -15.61 -5.81
N LEU A 149 3.54 -16.30 -5.80
CA LEU A 149 3.24 -17.32 -4.80
C LEU A 149 2.48 -18.48 -5.42
N TYR A 150 2.69 -19.68 -4.90
CA TYR A 150 2.03 -20.88 -5.37
C TYR A 150 1.40 -21.64 -4.22
N VAL A 151 0.16 -22.09 -4.43
CA VAL A 151 -0.58 -22.95 -3.52
C VAL A 151 -0.91 -24.25 -4.26
N SER A 152 -0.45 -25.37 -3.72
CA SER A 152 -0.69 -26.69 -4.31
C SER A 152 -2.16 -27.08 -4.29
N SER A 153 -2.53 -28.00 -5.17
CA SER A 153 -3.89 -28.52 -5.23
C SER A 153 -4.37 -29.15 -3.92
N SER A 154 -3.43 -29.68 -3.13
CA SER A 154 -3.69 -30.29 -1.82
C SER A 154 -3.92 -29.30 -0.68
N ARG A 155 -3.66 -28.00 -0.90
CA ARG A 155 -3.74 -26.95 0.14
C ARG A 155 -4.64 -25.78 -0.25
N LYS A 156 -5.60 -26.01 -1.15
CA LYS A 156 -6.56 -24.98 -1.59
C LYS A 156 -7.44 -24.43 -0.47
N GLU A 157 -7.53 -25.12 0.64
CA GLU A 157 -8.22 -24.64 1.84
C GLU A 157 -7.58 -23.39 2.45
N LEU A 158 -6.34 -23.03 2.08
CA LEU A 158 -5.69 -21.79 2.47
C LEU A 158 -6.22 -20.57 1.71
N LEU A 159 -6.81 -20.76 0.52
CA LEU A 159 -7.32 -19.70 -0.31
C LEU A 159 -8.60 -19.10 0.29
N ARG A 160 -8.56 -17.83 0.65
CA ARG A 160 -9.72 -17.03 1.05
C ARG A 160 -10.16 -16.15 -0.11
N LYS A 161 -11.25 -15.43 0.09
CA LYS A 161 -11.76 -14.52 -0.94
C LYS A 161 -10.80 -13.38 -1.26
N GLU A 162 -10.06 -12.89 -0.28
CA GLU A 162 -9.26 -11.64 -0.39
C GLU A 162 -7.78 -11.83 0.01
N HIS A 163 -7.41 -12.98 0.56
CA HIS A 163 -6.04 -13.26 1.02
C HIS A 163 -5.80 -14.78 1.09
N ILE A 164 -4.58 -15.17 1.40
CA ILE A 164 -4.18 -16.55 1.67
C ILE A 164 -3.84 -16.66 3.15
N ASP A 165 -4.43 -17.65 3.82
CA ASP A 165 -4.07 -18.01 5.18
C ASP A 165 -2.82 -18.88 5.19
N GLU A 166 -1.90 -18.61 6.12
CA GLU A 166 -0.67 -19.36 6.33
C GLU A 166 0.36 -19.33 5.17
N ALA A 167 1.46 -20.05 5.32
CA ALA A 167 2.53 -20.06 4.35
C ALA A 167 2.16 -20.85 3.09
N CYS A 168 2.43 -20.29 1.92
CA CYS A 168 2.29 -20.95 0.63
C CYS A 168 3.35 -22.03 0.42
N ASP A 169 3.14 -22.91 -0.59
CA ASP A 169 4.10 -23.95 -0.95
C ASP A 169 5.35 -23.36 -1.62
N LEU A 170 5.20 -22.25 -2.36
CA LEU A 170 6.30 -21.48 -2.91
C LEU A 170 6.00 -20.00 -2.78
N VAL A 171 7.00 -19.24 -2.39
CA VAL A 171 7.02 -17.77 -2.37
C VAL A 171 8.26 -17.30 -3.12
N VAL A 172 8.10 -16.32 -3.98
CA VAL A 172 9.20 -15.71 -4.74
C VAL A 172 9.18 -14.21 -4.56
N GLU A 173 10.33 -13.66 -4.18
CA GLU A 173 10.58 -12.22 -4.09
C GLU A 173 11.73 -11.87 -5.03
N ILE A 174 11.52 -10.91 -5.93
CA ILE A 174 12.48 -10.49 -6.95
C ILE A 174 13.22 -9.25 -6.46
N MET A 175 14.40 -9.46 -5.95
CA MET A 175 15.26 -8.37 -5.49
C MET A 175 16.04 -7.79 -6.67
N LEU A 176 15.87 -6.49 -6.91
CA LEU A 176 16.70 -5.76 -7.87
C LEU A 176 17.78 -4.99 -7.11
N PRO A 177 19.00 -4.85 -7.69
CA PRO A 177 20.02 -4.00 -7.13
C PRO A 177 19.47 -2.56 -6.99
N THR A 178 19.59 -2.00 -5.82
CA THR A 178 19.38 -0.56 -5.61
C THR A 178 20.54 0.18 -6.25
N ASN A 179 20.25 1.07 -7.20
CA ASN A 179 21.26 1.98 -7.80
C ASN A 179 21.71 3.03 -6.80
#